data_bba2e25678428f4279e70e2a6b0f0274
#
_entry.id   bba2e25678428f4279e70e2a6b0f0274
#
_cell.length_a   1.000
_cell.length_b   1.000
_cell.length_c   1.000
_cell.angle_alpha   90.00
_cell.angle_beta   90.00
_cell.angle_gamma   90.00
#
_symmetry.space_group_name_H-M   'P 1'
#
loop_
_entity.id
_entity.type
_entity.pdbx_description
1 polymer ?
#
loop_
_entity_poly.entity_id
_entity_poly.type
_entity_poly.pdbx_seq_one_letter_code
_entity_poly.pdbx_strand_id
1 'polypeptide(L)'
;MVNKFSVNPLVAGTIPSLLPFGTILLTPIFGSLYDRKGKGATLMILGAVIIILVHTLFSVPFLNFKSVAVVLIIVLGIGFSLVPSAMWPSVPKIIPERQLGSAYALIFWVQKWGLMGVPALIGWVLDKYCITGRRLVDGVSIPNYNYTIPMMIFTCFGVLALLFAFLLKAEDRKKGYGLELPNIKK
;
A
#
# COMPACT_ATOMS: atom_id res chain seq x y z
N MET A 1 14.22 0.43 -8.81
CA MET A 1 15.21 -0.64 -8.55
C MET A 1 16.55 -0.35 -9.20
N VAL A 2 16.62 -0.12 -10.51
CA VAL A 2 17.89 0.13 -11.23
C VAL A 2 18.63 1.35 -10.67
N ASN A 3 17.99 2.51 -10.59
CA ASN A 3 18.67 3.77 -10.22
C ASN A 3 19.05 3.89 -8.74
N LYS A 4 18.31 3.26 -7.83
CA LYS A 4 18.59 3.37 -6.38
C LYS A 4 19.39 2.20 -5.84
N PHE A 5 19.08 0.98 -6.28
CA PHE A 5 19.66 -0.25 -5.72
C PHE A 5 20.65 -0.95 -6.67
N SER A 6 20.99 -0.32 -7.79
CA SER A 6 21.90 -0.85 -8.80
C SER A 6 21.57 -2.28 -9.25
N VAL A 7 20.26 -2.59 -9.31
CA VAL A 7 19.78 -3.90 -9.76
C VAL A 7 19.91 -3.98 -11.28
N ASN A 8 20.37 -5.13 -11.79
CA ASN A 8 20.43 -5.37 -13.23
C ASN A 8 19.06 -5.10 -13.88
N PRO A 9 18.98 -4.31 -14.98
CA PRO A 9 17.72 -4.01 -15.66
C PRO A 9 16.87 -5.23 -16.02
N LEU A 10 17.50 -6.34 -16.40
CA LEU A 10 16.81 -7.59 -16.74
C LEU A 10 16.03 -8.21 -15.58
N VAL A 11 16.52 -8.03 -14.34
CA VAL A 11 15.88 -8.57 -13.11
C VAL A 11 15.20 -7.49 -12.28
N ALA A 12 15.27 -6.23 -12.70
CA ALA A 12 14.71 -5.12 -11.92
C ALA A 12 13.19 -5.18 -11.76
N GLY A 13 12.49 -5.82 -12.70
CA GLY A 13 11.05 -6.04 -12.65
C GLY A 13 10.62 -7.19 -11.74
N THR A 14 11.50 -8.16 -11.48
CA THR A 14 11.16 -9.33 -10.66
C THR A 14 11.01 -9.00 -9.17
N ILE A 15 11.77 -8.02 -8.67
CA ILE A 15 11.69 -7.61 -7.25
C ILE A 15 10.33 -6.97 -6.94
N PRO A 16 9.82 -5.97 -7.68
CA PRO A 16 8.48 -5.43 -7.45
C PRO A 16 7.35 -6.44 -7.66
N SER A 17 7.52 -7.44 -8.54
CA SER A 17 6.49 -8.47 -8.75
C SER A 17 6.30 -9.40 -7.55
N LEU A 18 7.25 -9.46 -6.61
CA LEU A 18 7.07 -10.17 -5.33
C LEU A 18 5.90 -9.59 -4.52
N LEU A 19 5.59 -8.30 -4.69
CA LEU A 19 4.50 -7.65 -3.96
C LEU A 19 3.12 -8.25 -4.32
N PRO A 20 2.66 -8.32 -5.58
CA PRO A 20 1.37 -8.95 -5.90
C PRO A 20 1.35 -10.45 -5.58
N PHE A 21 2.45 -11.19 -5.76
CA PHE A 21 2.52 -12.59 -5.34
C PHE A 21 2.36 -12.73 -3.82
N GLY A 22 3.05 -11.90 -3.05
CA GLY A 22 2.91 -11.87 -1.60
C GLY A 22 1.47 -11.55 -1.17
N THR A 23 0.81 -10.58 -1.81
CA THR A 23 -0.59 -10.24 -1.49
C THR A 23 -1.56 -11.36 -1.80
N ILE A 24 -1.40 -12.07 -2.90
CA ILE A 24 -2.24 -13.23 -3.27
C ILE A 24 -2.18 -14.32 -2.19
N LEU A 25 -0.99 -14.61 -1.66
CA LEU A 25 -0.80 -15.63 -0.64
C LEU A 25 -1.22 -15.18 0.76
N LEU A 26 -0.90 -13.94 1.13
CA LEU A 26 -1.09 -13.43 2.49
C LEU A 26 -2.51 -12.93 2.75
N THR A 27 -3.23 -12.43 1.74
CA THR A 27 -4.58 -11.90 1.94
C THR A 27 -5.56 -12.96 2.49
N PRO A 28 -5.61 -14.21 1.99
CA PRO A 28 -6.44 -15.26 2.59
C PRO A 28 -6.04 -15.61 4.03
N ILE A 29 -4.73 -15.58 4.34
CA ILE A 29 -4.23 -15.87 5.68
C ILE A 29 -4.69 -14.79 6.67
N PHE A 30 -4.52 -13.52 6.31
CA PHE A 30 -4.97 -12.41 7.14
C PHE A 30 -6.50 -12.29 7.19
N GLY A 31 -7.21 -12.63 6.11
CA GLY A 31 -8.66 -12.76 6.10
C GLY A 31 -9.14 -13.80 7.11
N SER A 32 -8.56 -15.00 7.09
CA SER A 32 -8.87 -16.05 8.08
C SER A 32 -8.52 -15.61 9.52
N LEU A 33 -7.43 -14.86 9.72
CA LEU A 33 -7.07 -14.30 11.01
C LEU A 33 -8.12 -13.30 11.49
N TYR A 34 -8.58 -12.42 10.60
CA TYR A 34 -9.66 -11.48 10.88
C TYR A 34 -10.97 -12.19 11.23
N ASP A 35 -11.36 -13.20 10.45
CA ASP A 35 -12.59 -13.96 10.70
C ASP A 35 -12.61 -14.64 12.06
N ARG A 36 -11.46 -15.14 12.51
CA ARG A 36 -11.32 -15.86 13.80
C ARG A 36 -11.10 -14.93 14.99
N LYS A 37 -10.30 -13.87 14.83
CA LYS A 37 -9.87 -13.00 15.93
C LYS A 37 -10.56 -11.64 15.95
N GLY A 38 -11.16 -11.23 14.84
CA GLY A 38 -11.66 -9.87 14.65
C GLY A 38 -10.53 -8.86 14.50
N LYS A 39 -10.68 -7.71 15.16
CA LYS A 39 -9.72 -6.59 15.17
C LYS A 39 -9.51 -5.93 13.80
N GLY A 40 -10.60 -5.79 13.01
CA GLY A 40 -10.52 -5.27 11.64
C GLY A 40 -9.89 -3.89 11.54
N ALA A 41 -10.37 -2.92 12.30
CA ALA A 41 -9.78 -1.59 12.29
C ALA A 41 -8.34 -1.59 12.82
N THR A 42 -8.01 -2.45 13.78
CA THR A 42 -6.63 -2.62 14.28
C THR A 42 -5.70 -3.19 13.21
N LEU A 43 -6.16 -4.16 12.41
CA LEU A 43 -5.37 -4.71 11.29
C LEU A 43 -5.13 -3.66 10.20
N MET A 44 -6.13 -2.81 9.89
CA MET A 44 -5.96 -1.70 8.95
C MET A 44 -4.93 -0.69 9.46
N ILE A 45 -4.96 -0.34 10.75
CA ILE A 45 -3.97 0.54 11.40
C ILE A 45 -2.56 -0.07 11.27
N LEU A 46 -2.41 -1.35 11.59
CA LEU A 46 -1.12 -2.05 11.49
C LEU A 46 -0.60 -2.04 10.05
N GLY A 47 -1.46 -2.34 9.07
CA GLY A 47 -1.10 -2.28 7.65
C GLY A 47 -0.65 -0.87 7.23
N ALA A 48 -1.38 0.18 7.63
CA ALA A 48 -1.02 1.56 7.33
C ALA A 48 0.34 1.96 7.94
N VAL A 49 0.61 1.57 9.20
CA VAL A 49 1.90 1.82 9.86
C VAL A 49 3.04 1.13 9.11
N ILE A 50 2.87 -0.13 8.71
CA ILE A 50 3.88 -0.85 7.91
C ILE A 50 4.15 -0.13 6.59
N ILE A 51 3.11 0.31 5.87
CA ILE A 51 3.23 1.04 4.61
C ILE A 51 4.01 2.35 4.81
N ILE A 52 3.71 3.12 5.86
CA ILE A 52 4.43 4.36 6.19
C ILE A 52 5.91 4.05 6.43
N LEU A 53 6.21 3.08 7.30
CA LEU A 53 7.59 2.71 7.64
C LEU A 53 8.39 2.30 6.39
N VAL A 54 7.82 1.45 5.55
CA VAL A 54 8.51 0.97 4.34
C VAL A 54 8.77 2.10 3.36
N HIS A 55 7.79 2.97 3.08
CA HIS A 55 8.00 4.09 2.15
C HIS A 55 8.96 5.13 2.70
N THR A 56 8.93 5.38 4.01
CA THR A 56 9.91 6.23 4.67
C THR A 56 11.32 5.67 4.54
N LEU A 57 11.51 4.35 4.76
CA LEU A 57 12.81 3.70 4.57
C LEU A 57 13.24 3.71 3.09
N PHE A 58 12.32 3.54 2.16
CA PHE A 58 12.63 3.71 0.74
C PHE A 58 13.01 5.15 0.37
N SER A 59 12.58 6.16 1.10
CA SER A 59 12.96 7.55 0.84
C SER A 59 14.40 7.85 1.26
N VAL A 60 14.96 7.08 2.19
CA VAL A 60 16.30 7.30 2.74
C VAL A 60 17.39 7.02 1.69
N PRO A 61 18.25 8.00 1.33
CA PRO A 61 19.19 7.86 0.21
C PRO A 61 20.31 6.85 0.44
N PHE A 62 20.77 6.66 1.68
CA PHE A 62 21.90 5.78 1.99
C PHE A 62 21.53 4.29 2.11
N LEU A 63 20.25 3.93 2.11
CA LEU A 63 19.79 2.53 2.09
C LEU A 63 19.74 2.01 0.65
N ASN A 64 20.90 1.67 0.07
CA ASN A 64 21.02 1.31 -1.35
C ASN A 64 21.33 -0.17 -1.59
N PHE A 65 21.29 -1.01 -0.56
CA PHE A 65 21.60 -2.45 -0.68
C PHE A 65 20.42 -3.21 -1.31
N LYS A 66 20.72 -4.12 -2.26
CA LYS A 66 19.71 -4.98 -2.91
C LYS A 66 18.91 -5.80 -1.91
N SER A 67 19.57 -6.35 -0.88
CA SER A 67 18.90 -7.12 0.18
C SER A 67 17.87 -6.30 0.93
N VAL A 68 18.15 -5.02 1.19
CA VAL A 68 17.21 -4.09 1.82
C VAL A 68 15.98 -3.89 0.93
N ALA A 69 16.17 -3.73 -0.37
CA ALA A 69 15.06 -3.58 -1.31
C ALA A 69 14.12 -4.80 -1.28
N VAL A 70 14.67 -6.02 -1.30
CA VAL A 70 13.90 -7.26 -1.25
C VAL A 70 13.12 -7.37 0.07
N VAL A 71 13.78 -7.14 1.20
CA VAL A 71 13.13 -7.18 2.52
C VAL A 71 12.00 -6.15 2.61
N LEU A 72 12.24 -4.92 2.19
CA LEU A 72 11.24 -3.85 2.22
C LEU A 72 10.03 -4.17 1.31
N ILE A 73 10.24 -4.78 0.14
CA ILE A 73 9.13 -5.21 -0.74
C ILE A 73 8.30 -6.33 -0.09
N ILE A 74 8.94 -7.30 0.58
CA ILE A 74 8.23 -8.35 1.31
C ILE A 74 7.39 -7.75 2.45
N VAL A 75 7.99 -6.86 3.25
CA VAL A 75 7.30 -6.18 4.35
C VAL A 75 6.17 -5.29 3.81
N LEU A 76 6.38 -4.63 2.67
CA LEU A 76 5.34 -3.88 1.99
C LEU A 76 4.16 -4.77 1.57
N GLY A 77 4.45 -5.97 1.05
CA GLY A 77 3.44 -6.98 0.71
C GLY A 77 2.59 -7.39 1.91
N ILE A 78 3.19 -7.52 3.09
CA ILE A 78 2.45 -7.75 4.34
C ILE A 78 1.48 -6.59 4.63
N GLY A 79 1.96 -5.35 4.60
CA GLY A 79 1.14 -4.16 4.82
C GLY A 79 -0.03 -4.06 3.82
N PHE A 80 0.25 -4.26 2.54
CA PHE A 80 -0.76 -4.27 1.47
C PHE A 80 -1.76 -5.41 1.57
N SER A 81 -1.42 -6.53 2.21
CA SER A 81 -2.36 -7.65 2.41
C SER A 81 -3.26 -7.43 3.62
N LEU A 82 -2.77 -6.80 4.69
CA LEU A 82 -3.52 -6.55 5.92
C LEU A 82 -4.71 -5.63 5.70
N VAL A 83 -4.54 -4.55 4.93
CA VAL A 83 -5.61 -3.56 4.73
C VAL A 83 -6.82 -4.15 4.02
N PRO A 84 -6.73 -4.73 2.81
CA PRO A 84 -7.90 -5.27 2.12
C PRO A 84 -8.50 -6.49 2.83
N SER A 85 -7.68 -7.33 3.47
CA SER A 85 -8.19 -8.50 4.22
C SER A 85 -9.12 -8.14 5.37
N ALA A 86 -8.97 -6.94 5.94
CA ALA A 86 -9.84 -6.42 6.99
C ALA A 86 -10.91 -5.46 6.45
N MET A 87 -10.60 -4.67 5.43
CA MET A 87 -11.49 -3.64 4.89
C MET A 87 -12.72 -4.25 4.22
N TRP A 88 -12.53 -5.19 3.28
CA TRP A 88 -13.65 -5.76 2.52
C TRP A 88 -14.69 -6.45 3.39
N PRO A 89 -14.33 -7.32 4.36
CA PRO A 89 -15.30 -7.92 5.26
C PRO A 89 -15.90 -6.93 6.28
N SER A 90 -15.32 -5.74 6.45
CA SER A 90 -15.86 -4.72 7.36
C SER A 90 -17.02 -3.94 6.75
N VAL A 91 -17.10 -3.84 5.41
CA VAL A 91 -18.17 -3.09 4.72
C VAL A 91 -19.58 -3.59 5.08
N PRO A 92 -19.88 -4.91 5.07
CA PRO A 92 -21.20 -5.41 5.44
C PRO A 92 -21.57 -5.19 6.92
N LYS A 93 -20.60 -4.94 7.79
CA LYS A 93 -20.88 -4.61 9.20
C LYS A 93 -21.38 -3.15 9.37
N ILE A 94 -21.05 -2.28 8.41
CA ILE A 94 -21.35 -0.84 8.48
C ILE A 94 -22.58 -0.51 7.64
N ILE A 95 -22.71 -1.16 6.48
CA ILE A 95 -23.70 -0.83 5.45
C ILE A 95 -24.82 -1.88 5.43
N PRO A 96 -26.10 -1.49 5.43
CA PRO A 96 -27.22 -2.42 5.27
C PRO A 96 -27.14 -3.22 3.97
N GLU A 97 -27.56 -4.49 3.99
CA GLU A 97 -27.47 -5.41 2.85
C GLU A 97 -28.04 -4.85 1.55
N ARG A 98 -29.18 -4.16 1.61
CA ARG A 98 -29.83 -3.52 0.46
C ARG A 98 -28.97 -2.47 -0.24
N GLN A 99 -27.94 -1.92 0.43
CA GLN A 99 -27.09 -0.84 -0.08
C GLN A 99 -25.65 -1.32 -0.37
N LEU A 100 -25.32 -2.58 -0.12
CA LEU A 100 -23.97 -3.11 -0.29
C LEU A 100 -23.45 -2.95 -1.72
N GLY A 101 -24.28 -3.21 -2.73
CA GLY A 101 -23.90 -3.03 -4.13
C GLY A 101 -23.46 -1.60 -4.44
N SER A 102 -24.23 -0.60 -3.99
CA SER A 102 -23.90 0.81 -4.18
C SER A 102 -22.65 1.21 -3.38
N ALA A 103 -22.49 0.70 -2.15
CA ALA A 103 -21.32 0.97 -1.33
C ALA A 103 -20.04 0.43 -1.98
N TYR A 104 -20.04 -0.82 -2.44
CA TYR A 104 -18.90 -1.39 -3.15
C TYR A 104 -18.62 -0.65 -4.47
N ALA A 105 -19.66 -0.29 -5.24
CA ALA A 105 -19.48 0.48 -6.46
C ALA A 105 -18.78 1.82 -6.20
N LEU A 106 -19.21 2.55 -5.14
CA LEU A 106 -18.59 3.81 -4.74
C LEU A 106 -17.12 3.62 -4.30
N ILE A 107 -16.83 2.60 -3.49
CA ILE A 107 -15.46 2.29 -3.07
C ILE A 107 -14.58 2.00 -4.29
N PHE A 108 -15.05 1.17 -5.23
CA PHE A 108 -14.30 0.86 -6.45
C PHE A 108 -14.14 2.08 -7.36
N TRP A 109 -15.15 2.94 -7.45
CA TRP A 109 -15.06 4.17 -8.22
C TRP A 109 -13.96 5.10 -7.68
N VAL A 110 -13.94 5.36 -6.37
CA VAL A 110 -12.88 6.15 -5.73
C VAL A 110 -11.51 5.50 -5.91
N GLN A 111 -11.42 4.16 -5.76
CA GLN A 111 -10.19 3.41 -5.99
C GLN A 111 -9.65 3.58 -7.42
N LYS A 112 -10.54 3.58 -8.44
CA LYS A 112 -10.12 3.78 -9.84
C LYS A 112 -9.54 5.17 -10.08
N TRP A 113 -10.10 6.21 -9.46
CA TRP A 113 -9.49 7.56 -9.50
C TRP A 113 -8.09 7.58 -8.90
N GLY A 114 -7.88 6.89 -7.78
CA GLY A 114 -6.56 6.73 -7.18
C GLY A 114 -5.58 5.99 -8.09
N LEU A 115 -6.01 4.88 -8.69
CA LEU A 115 -5.18 4.09 -9.62
C LEU A 115 -4.80 4.85 -10.90
N MET A 116 -5.61 5.80 -11.35
CA MET A 116 -5.29 6.67 -12.48
C MET A 116 -4.45 7.87 -12.05
N GLY A 117 -4.86 8.57 -11.00
CA GLY A 117 -4.30 9.86 -10.61
C GLY A 117 -2.93 9.74 -9.93
N VAL A 118 -2.72 8.72 -9.09
CA VAL A 118 -1.45 8.56 -8.37
C VAL A 118 -0.28 8.28 -9.30
N PRO A 119 -0.33 7.35 -10.26
CA PRO A 119 0.75 7.16 -11.24
C PRO A 119 1.00 8.41 -12.08
N ALA A 120 -0.04 9.12 -12.51
CA ALA A 120 0.09 10.37 -13.27
C ALA A 120 0.81 11.46 -12.44
N LEU A 121 0.41 11.63 -11.16
CA LEU A 121 1.05 12.55 -10.24
C LEU A 121 2.54 12.20 -10.05
N ILE A 122 2.84 10.93 -9.81
CA ILE A 122 4.21 10.47 -9.59
C ILE A 122 5.05 10.65 -10.85
N GLY A 123 4.52 10.34 -12.04
CA GLY A 123 5.20 10.60 -13.32
C GLY A 123 5.52 12.07 -13.50
N TRP A 124 4.55 12.96 -13.28
CA TRP A 124 4.75 14.40 -13.36
C TRP A 124 5.79 14.92 -12.36
N VAL A 125 5.76 14.45 -11.12
CA VAL A 125 6.75 14.81 -10.09
C VAL A 125 8.14 14.33 -10.46
N LEU A 126 8.27 13.10 -10.98
CA LEU A 126 9.54 12.54 -11.44
C LEU A 126 10.16 13.41 -12.53
N ASP A 127 9.40 13.74 -13.58
CA ASP A 127 9.90 14.49 -14.72
C ASP A 127 10.22 15.94 -14.38
N LYS A 128 9.46 16.56 -13.46
CA LYS A 128 9.63 17.97 -13.16
C LYS A 128 10.66 18.25 -12.05
N TYR A 129 10.75 17.37 -11.03
CA TYR A 129 11.49 17.69 -9.80
C TYR A 129 12.57 16.67 -9.43
N CYS A 130 12.61 15.50 -10.09
CA CYS A 130 13.43 14.40 -9.61
C CYS A 130 14.58 14.02 -10.56
N ILE A 131 14.76 14.71 -11.69
CA ILE A 131 15.86 14.45 -12.62
C ILE A 131 17.16 14.97 -12.00
N THR A 132 18.12 14.07 -11.76
CA THR A 132 19.44 14.40 -11.18
C THR A 132 20.56 14.40 -12.22
N GLY A 133 20.31 13.91 -13.43
CA GLY A 133 21.26 13.82 -14.53
C GLY A 133 20.73 12.94 -15.64
N ARG A 134 21.56 12.69 -16.65
CA ARG A 134 21.25 11.80 -17.76
C ARG A 134 22.39 10.83 -17.99
N ARG A 135 22.08 9.60 -18.37
CA ARG A 135 23.05 8.58 -18.79
C ARG A 135 22.76 8.12 -20.21
N LEU A 136 23.79 7.78 -20.96
CA LEU A 136 23.65 7.16 -22.27
C LEU A 136 23.55 5.64 -22.11
N VAL A 137 22.49 5.06 -22.64
CA VAL A 137 22.30 3.60 -22.71
C VAL A 137 21.96 3.29 -24.16
N ASP A 138 22.77 2.51 -24.82
CA ASP A 138 22.61 2.14 -26.24
C ASP A 138 22.39 3.35 -27.17
N GLY A 139 23.12 4.45 -26.91
CA GLY A 139 23.01 5.70 -27.70
C GLY A 139 21.80 6.57 -27.35
N VAL A 140 20.92 6.14 -26.47
CA VAL A 140 19.73 6.89 -26.00
C VAL A 140 20.02 7.58 -24.66
N SER A 141 19.74 8.89 -24.58
CA SER A 141 19.88 9.65 -23.32
C SER A 141 18.70 9.40 -22.39
N ILE A 142 18.94 8.65 -21.32
CA ILE A 142 17.92 8.29 -20.32
C ILE A 142 18.14 9.12 -19.04
N PRO A 143 17.07 9.76 -18.48
CA PRO A 143 17.20 10.52 -17.23
C PRO A 143 17.45 9.61 -16.04
N ASN A 144 18.28 10.06 -15.10
CA ASN A 144 18.44 9.48 -13.79
C ASN A 144 17.50 10.20 -12.82
N TYR A 145 16.73 9.43 -12.04
CA TYR A 145 15.76 9.96 -11.10
C TYR A 145 16.17 9.76 -9.64
N ASN A 146 15.95 10.78 -8.84
CA ASN A 146 15.94 10.66 -7.38
C ASN A 146 14.51 10.33 -6.92
N TYR A 147 14.32 9.18 -6.32
CA TYR A 147 13.00 8.69 -5.89
C TYR A 147 12.59 9.16 -4.49
N THR A 148 13.37 10.00 -3.82
CA THR A 148 13.06 10.46 -2.44
C THR A 148 11.70 11.16 -2.36
N ILE A 149 11.44 12.13 -3.26
CA ILE A 149 10.16 12.87 -3.28
C ILE A 149 8.97 11.93 -3.57
N PRO A 150 8.97 11.08 -4.60
CA PRO A 150 7.91 10.08 -4.82
C PRO A 150 7.64 9.19 -3.61
N MET A 151 8.69 8.70 -2.93
CA MET A 151 8.51 7.86 -1.74
C MET A 151 7.89 8.64 -0.58
N MET A 152 8.25 9.91 -0.40
CA MET A 152 7.62 10.79 0.59
C MET A 152 6.13 11.04 0.29
N ILE A 153 5.75 11.17 -0.98
CA ILE A 153 4.33 11.28 -1.38
C ILE A 153 3.57 10.00 -0.97
N PHE A 154 4.13 8.82 -1.21
CA PHE A 154 3.51 7.56 -0.75
C PHE A 154 3.45 7.48 0.77
N THR A 155 4.45 7.99 1.49
CA THR A 155 4.41 8.11 2.95
C THR A 155 3.24 8.99 3.40
N CYS A 156 3.00 10.14 2.74
CA CYS A 156 1.85 11.01 3.03
C CYS A 156 0.51 10.28 2.80
N PHE A 157 0.38 9.52 1.71
CA PHE A 157 -0.83 8.70 1.51
C PHE A 157 -0.98 7.63 2.60
N GLY A 158 0.11 7.04 3.08
CA GLY A 158 0.10 6.13 4.22
C GLY A 158 -0.39 6.80 5.50
N VAL A 159 0.04 8.03 5.76
CA VAL A 159 -0.44 8.84 6.92
C VAL A 159 -1.93 9.14 6.81
N LEU A 160 -2.43 9.49 5.61
CA LEU A 160 -3.87 9.67 5.37
C LEU A 160 -4.64 8.36 5.62
N ALA A 161 -4.13 7.22 5.13
CA ALA A 161 -4.73 5.92 5.38
C ALA A 161 -4.79 5.59 6.88
N LEU A 162 -3.72 5.90 7.63
CA LEU A 162 -3.66 5.74 9.07
C LEU A 162 -4.69 6.61 9.79
N LEU A 163 -4.82 7.87 9.38
CA LEU A 163 -5.83 8.79 9.91
C LEU A 163 -7.24 8.23 9.73
N PHE A 164 -7.59 7.79 8.50
CA PHE A 164 -8.91 7.20 8.24
C PHE A 164 -9.14 5.90 8.99
N ALA A 165 -8.11 5.06 9.18
CA ALA A 165 -8.21 3.84 9.99
C ALA A 165 -8.50 4.15 11.47
N PHE A 166 -7.89 5.21 12.03
CA PHE A 166 -8.21 5.67 13.39
C PHE A 166 -9.62 6.26 13.47
N LEU A 167 -10.06 7.06 12.50
CA LEU A 167 -11.41 7.62 12.46
C LEU A 167 -12.44 6.49 12.39
N LEU A 168 -12.21 5.48 11.54
CA LEU A 168 -13.07 4.31 11.43
C LEU A 168 -13.14 3.55 12.77
N LYS A 169 -12.02 3.35 13.44
CA LYS A 169 -11.97 2.71 14.76
C LYS A 169 -12.71 3.52 15.84
N ALA A 170 -12.58 4.84 15.79
CA ALA A 170 -13.29 5.74 16.71
C ALA A 170 -14.81 5.69 16.48
N GLU A 171 -15.24 5.67 15.22
CA GLU A 171 -16.65 5.58 14.85
C GLU A 171 -17.25 4.22 15.20
N ASP A 172 -16.50 3.13 15.01
CA ASP A 172 -16.88 1.78 15.44
C ASP A 172 -17.16 1.74 16.96
N ARG A 173 -16.30 2.38 17.77
CA ARG A 173 -16.52 2.47 19.23
C ARG A 173 -17.77 3.24 19.62
N LYS A 174 -18.14 4.27 18.82
CA LYS A 174 -19.33 5.10 19.10
C LYS A 174 -20.61 4.40 18.69
N LYS A 175 -20.61 3.74 17.53
CA LYS A 175 -21.82 3.18 16.90
C LYS A 175 -21.98 1.67 17.10
N GLY A 176 -20.94 0.97 17.57
CA GLY A 176 -20.99 -0.45 17.84
C GLY A 176 -21.16 -1.33 16.60
N TYR A 177 -20.52 -0.98 15.47
CA TYR A 177 -20.58 -1.78 14.25
C TYR A 177 -19.96 -3.17 14.39
N GLY A 178 -19.09 -3.36 15.39
CA GLY A 178 -18.44 -4.63 15.66
C GLY A 178 -17.26 -4.94 14.73
N LEU A 179 -16.54 -3.92 14.24
CA LEU A 179 -15.38 -4.11 13.39
C LEU A 179 -14.23 -4.84 14.11
N GLU A 180 -14.17 -4.70 15.42
CA GLU A 180 -13.18 -5.39 16.26
C GLU A 180 -13.61 -6.80 16.67
N LEU A 181 -14.86 -7.21 16.38
CA LEU A 181 -15.37 -8.54 16.71
C LEU A 181 -15.08 -9.55 15.61
N PRO A 182 -14.85 -10.83 15.95
CA PRO A 182 -14.67 -11.91 14.99
C PRO A 182 -15.95 -12.15 14.19
N ASN A 183 -15.82 -12.63 12.95
CA ASN A 183 -16.95 -13.02 12.12
C ASN A 183 -17.45 -14.42 12.47
N ILE A 184 -16.53 -15.31 12.89
CA ILE A 184 -16.84 -16.68 13.31
C ILE A 184 -16.95 -16.66 14.83
N LYS A 185 -18.19 -16.81 15.34
CA LYS A 185 -18.41 -17.09 16.76
C LYS A 185 -18.00 -18.54 17.04
N LYS A 186 -17.15 -18.74 18.05
CA LYS A 186 -16.88 -20.08 18.59
C LYS A 186 -18.08 -20.61 19.36
#